data_50495d345d3f96d06446c138be352382
#
_entry.id   50495d345d3f96d06446c138be352382
#
_cell.length_a   1.000
_cell.length_b   1.000
_cell.length_c   1.000
_cell.angle_alpha   90.00
_cell.angle_beta   90.00
_cell.angle_gamma   90.00
#
_symmetry.space_group_name_H-M   'P 1'
#
loop_
_entity.id
_entity.type
_entity.pdbx_description
1 polymer ?
#
loop_
_entity_poly.entity_id
_entity_poly.type
_entity_poly.pdbx_seq_one_letter_code
_entity_poly.pdbx_strand_id
1 'polypeptide(L)'
;MAVPYHIIARLSKLSGIIKFMTHLASNDDFVFLGYDINEVKNSIHCHWRIGEYNFTEVFVFPEGGDWKQPAVKCAVKWLFLLAGVSYYKTLAPARLDMSGMKLRDDEVKFLEQYYRQGLGEFAYRADLAHPGQGIFQRVSGLEISHYELDKQNLSHQSVSPMQQCDPLVPFGGGIDSLVSIELLRAAGITPTLFIVNKEDIAFPAVDNPAAATGLSVIRAERYLDKQLGTTPGFLNGHVPVTGIISAMAVVAAALAGKDAVVMSNEWSASSPTLVTADGIRVNHQYSKSEEFEYGFNGVLVAPGLPNYFSLLRPWSELWIAQQFTNRCAAYFDTFYSCNKAFILDEARRSQGWCGACDKCAFIDLILSPFLSKAALERVFSGIEPLQNPDLVSSFRGLLGMDENIKPWECVGDVGESRVAMRLMSRREDRRHGGIDPGVKGLLDNLPKGPEPDFLTPNGHRVPERYLRAACLE
;
A
#
# COMPACT_ATOMS: atom_id res chain seq x y z
N MET A 1 30.55 43.13 9.85
CA MET A 1 29.70 42.45 10.81
C MET A 1 29.09 41.23 10.12
N ALA A 2 29.45 40.02 10.58
CA ALA A 2 28.91 38.81 10.00
C ALA A 2 27.47 38.60 10.53
N VAL A 3 26.50 38.39 9.64
CA VAL A 3 25.10 38.08 10.02
C VAL A 3 25.09 36.73 10.73
N PRO A 4 24.50 36.62 11.93
CA PRO A 4 24.46 35.36 12.67
C PRO A 4 23.76 34.23 11.89
N TYR A 5 24.33 33.03 11.93
CA TYR A 5 23.89 31.84 11.18
C TYR A 5 22.39 31.52 11.34
N HIS A 6 21.81 31.77 12.52
CA HIS A 6 20.38 31.59 12.78
C HIS A 6 19.47 32.61 12.08
N ILE A 7 19.97 33.80 11.72
CA ILE A 7 19.22 34.76 10.91
C ILE A 7 19.21 34.32 9.45
N ILE A 8 20.34 33.83 8.91
CA ILE A 8 20.43 33.27 7.55
C ILE A 8 19.51 32.06 7.40
N ALA A 9 19.48 31.16 8.39
CA ALA A 9 18.59 30.01 8.39
C ALA A 9 17.10 30.41 8.51
N ARG A 10 16.76 31.48 9.22
CA ARG A 10 15.40 32.02 9.25
C ARG A 10 15.00 32.71 7.93
N LEU A 11 15.89 33.44 7.31
CA LEU A 11 15.66 34.10 6.02
C LEU A 11 15.53 33.07 4.88
N SER A 12 16.30 31.98 4.89
CA SER A 12 16.15 30.90 3.91
C SER A 12 14.83 30.13 4.08
N LYS A 13 14.38 29.90 5.33
CA LYS A 13 13.04 29.33 5.60
C LYS A 13 11.92 30.27 5.16
N LEU A 14 12.03 31.58 5.43
CA LEU A 14 11.05 32.59 4.98
C LEU A 14 11.02 32.70 3.45
N SER A 15 12.16 32.72 2.78
CA SER A 15 12.25 32.73 1.32
C SER A 15 11.64 31.45 0.72
N GLY A 16 11.86 30.28 1.34
CA GLY A 16 11.22 29.02 0.95
C GLY A 16 9.70 29.05 1.13
N ILE A 17 9.21 29.60 2.25
CA ILE A 17 7.77 29.76 2.50
C ILE A 17 7.13 30.75 1.53
N ILE A 18 7.77 31.88 1.24
CA ILE A 18 7.28 32.87 0.27
C ILE A 18 7.27 32.27 -1.15
N LYS A 19 8.31 31.57 -1.55
CA LYS A 19 8.35 30.84 -2.82
C LYS A 19 7.27 29.75 -2.91
N PHE A 20 7.06 29.02 -1.83
CA PHE A 20 5.99 28.02 -1.71
C PHE A 20 4.60 28.67 -1.82
N MET A 21 4.33 29.78 -1.12
CA MET A 21 3.05 30.50 -1.22
C MET A 21 2.81 31.09 -2.62
N THR A 22 3.86 31.54 -3.33
CA THR A 22 3.74 31.99 -4.71
C THR A 22 3.48 30.82 -5.67
N HIS A 23 4.06 29.64 -5.45
CA HIS A 23 3.77 28.44 -6.26
C HIS A 23 2.39 27.85 -5.99
N LEU A 24 1.90 27.90 -4.75
CA LEU A 24 0.50 27.52 -4.45
C LEU A 24 -0.52 28.47 -5.10
N ALA A 25 -0.12 29.72 -5.37
CA ALA A 25 -0.90 30.70 -6.12
C ALA A 25 -0.66 30.62 -7.65
N SER A 26 0.36 29.85 -8.10
CA SER A 26 0.62 29.67 -9.52
C SER A 26 -0.35 28.64 -10.11
N ASN A 27 -0.81 28.90 -11.33
CA ASN A 27 -1.63 27.95 -12.12
C ASN A 27 -0.75 26.87 -12.78
N ASP A 28 0.41 26.54 -12.18
CA ASP A 28 1.29 25.52 -12.74
C ASP A 28 0.65 24.14 -12.71
N ASP A 29 0.72 23.44 -13.82
CA ASP A 29 0.20 22.08 -13.94
C ASP A 29 1.29 21.07 -13.56
N PHE A 30 0.89 19.86 -13.16
CA PHE A 30 1.78 18.72 -13.10
C PHE A 30 1.89 18.10 -14.47
N VAL A 31 3.04 18.25 -15.11
CA VAL A 31 3.25 17.84 -16.51
C VAL A 31 3.93 16.49 -16.58
N PHE A 32 3.34 15.58 -17.32
CA PHE A 32 3.93 14.27 -17.66
C PHE A 32 4.82 14.44 -18.90
N LEU A 33 6.14 14.43 -18.70
CA LEU A 33 7.10 14.66 -19.80
C LEU A 33 7.40 13.40 -20.62
N GLY A 34 7.19 12.21 -20.03
CA GLY A 34 7.44 10.92 -20.69
C GLY A 34 8.39 10.03 -19.90
N TYR A 35 8.77 8.92 -20.52
CA TYR A 35 9.71 7.95 -19.94
C TYR A 35 10.63 7.37 -21.00
N ASP A 36 11.83 6.96 -20.57
CA ASP A 36 12.83 6.29 -21.40
C ASP A 36 13.11 4.89 -20.86
N ILE A 37 13.18 3.90 -21.75
CA ILE A 37 13.57 2.53 -21.42
C ILE A 37 15.02 2.31 -21.85
N ASN A 38 15.88 1.94 -20.90
CA ASN A 38 17.24 1.51 -21.16
C ASN A 38 17.30 -0.02 -21.09
N GLU A 39 17.16 -0.68 -22.25
CA GLU A 39 17.16 -2.15 -22.36
C GLU A 39 18.50 -2.77 -21.88
N VAL A 40 19.62 -2.06 -22.01
CA VAL A 40 20.94 -2.55 -21.58
C VAL A 40 21.10 -2.56 -20.07
N LYS A 41 20.52 -1.55 -19.39
CA LYS A 41 20.55 -1.44 -17.94
C LYS A 41 19.29 -1.97 -17.26
N ASN A 42 18.36 -2.52 -18.03
CA ASN A 42 17.06 -2.99 -17.56
C ASN A 42 16.34 -1.94 -16.68
N SER A 43 16.37 -0.68 -17.11
CA SER A 43 15.85 0.43 -16.32
C SER A 43 14.86 1.31 -17.08
N ILE A 44 13.94 1.90 -16.32
CA ILE A 44 12.95 2.87 -16.80
C ILE A 44 13.24 4.19 -16.09
N HIS A 45 13.36 5.28 -16.85
CA HIS A 45 13.52 6.62 -16.35
C HIS A 45 12.25 7.41 -16.64
N CYS A 46 11.54 7.83 -15.60
CA CYS A 46 10.28 8.56 -15.70
C CYS A 46 10.49 10.03 -15.37
N HIS A 47 9.89 10.92 -16.15
CA HIS A 47 10.14 12.36 -16.07
C HIS A 47 8.84 13.15 -15.89
N TRP A 48 8.83 14.06 -14.90
CA TRP A 48 7.72 14.97 -14.61
C TRP A 48 8.23 16.38 -14.34
N ARG A 49 7.31 17.35 -14.39
CA ARG A 49 7.62 18.76 -14.10
C ARG A 49 6.46 19.45 -13.39
N ILE A 50 6.79 20.35 -12.44
CA ILE A 50 5.87 21.36 -11.90
C ILE A 50 6.61 22.68 -11.91
N GLY A 51 6.14 23.66 -12.70
CA GLY A 51 6.80 24.94 -12.85
C GLY A 51 8.28 24.79 -13.24
N GLU A 52 9.19 25.27 -12.38
CA GLU A 52 10.65 25.17 -12.59
C GLU A 52 11.26 23.82 -12.16
N TYR A 53 10.52 22.97 -11.43
CA TYR A 53 11.03 21.72 -10.88
C TYR A 53 10.85 20.56 -11.86
N ASN A 54 11.97 19.95 -12.26
CA ASN A 54 11.97 18.73 -13.05
C ASN A 54 12.36 17.55 -12.16
N PHE A 55 11.59 16.46 -12.23
CA PHE A 55 11.79 15.26 -11.44
C PHE A 55 12.12 14.07 -12.33
N THR A 56 13.01 13.20 -11.83
CA THR A 56 13.31 11.94 -12.49
C THR A 56 13.31 10.83 -11.46
N GLU A 57 12.53 9.78 -11.74
CA GLU A 57 12.53 8.54 -10.95
C GLU A 57 13.04 7.40 -11.80
N VAL A 58 13.87 6.53 -11.22
CA VAL A 58 14.46 5.39 -11.92
C VAL A 58 13.98 4.09 -11.28
N PHE A 59 13.52 3.19 -12.14
CA PHE A 59 13.16 1.82 -11.77
C PHE A 59 14.10 0.86 -12.47
N VAL A 60 14.67 -0.11 -11.72
CA VAL A 60 15.59 -1.11 -12.24
C VAL A 60 14.97 -2.49 -12.05
N PHE A 61 15.01 -3.31 -13.07
CA PHE A 61 14.47 -4.65 -13.09
C PHE A 61 15.59 -5.67 -13.36
N PRO A 62 15.42 -6.96 -12.99
CA PRO A 62 16.40 -7.98 -13.31
C PRO A 62 16.64 -8.10 -14.82
N GLU A 63 17.79 -8.61 -15.17
CA GLU A 63 18.12 -8.93 -16.56
C GLU A 63 17.16 -9.97 -17.16
N GLY A 64 16.86 -9.82 -18.44
CA GLY A 64 16.02 -10.74 -19.20
C GLY A 64 14.69 -10.12 -19.59
N GLY A 65 13.94 -10.89 -20.39
CA GLY A 65 12.68 -10.45 -20.98
C GLY A 65 12.85 -9.56 -22.22
N ASP A 66 11.74 -9.39 -22.93
CA ASP A 66 11.67 -8.58 -24.13
C ASP A 66 10.90 -7.28 -23.86
N TRP A 67 11.62 -6.16 -23.76
CA TRP A 67 11.08 -4.83 -23.50
C TRP A 67 10.17 -4.30 -24.63
N LYS A 68 10.20 -4.94 -25.80
CA LYS A 68 9.40 -4.53 -26.97
C LYS A 68 8.00 -5.11 -26.98
N GLN A 69 7.73 -6.10 -26.12
CA GLN A 69 6.41 -6.73 -26.02
C GLN A 69 5.30 -5.73 -25.70
N PRO A 70 4.11 -5.85 -26.31
CA PRO A 70 2.98 -4.97 -25.99
C PRO A 70 2.59 -4.98 -24.51
N ALA A 71 2.67 -6.13 -23.83
CA ALA A 71 2.42 -6.27 -22.41
C ALA A 71 3.36 -5.40 -21.58
N VAL A 72 4.67 -5.46 -21.85
CA VAL A 72 5.69 -4.66 -21.14
C VAL A 72 5.47 -3.16 -21.37
N LYS A 73 5.23 -2.75 -22.62
CA LYS A 73 4.95 -1.34 -22.94
C LYS A 73 3.72 -0.80 -22.22
N CYS A 74 2.65 -1.58 -22.16
CA CYS A 74 1.45 -1.22 -21.41
C CYS A 74 1.74 -1.12 -19.90
N ALA A 75 2.45 -2.08 -19.33
CA ALA A 75 2.84 -2.08 -17.93
C ALA A 75 3.72 -0.87 -17.57
N VAL A 76 4.71 -0.52 -18.41
CA VAL A 76 5.58 0.65 -18.23
C VAL A 76 4.80 1.96 -18.31
N LYS A 77 3.85 2.09 -19.26
CA LYS A 77 2.93 3.25 -19.31
C LYS A 77 2.23 3.45 -17.95
N TRP A 78 1.68 2.39 -17.38
CA TRP A 78 0.97 2.47 -16.11
C TRP A 78 1.91 2.72 -14.93
N LEU A 79 3.10 2.16 -14.91
CA LEU A 79 4.11 2.49 -13.89
C LEU A 79 4.44 3.98 -13.91
N PHE A 80 4.69 4.55 -15.09
CA PHE A 80 4.93 5.98 -15.27
C PHE A 80 3.78 6.84 -14.77
N LEU A 81 2.53 6.48 -15.13
CA LEU A 81 1.34 7.23 -14.74
C LEU A 81 1.09 7.19 -13.23
N LEU A 82 1.25 6.03 -12.60
CA LEU A 82 0.98 5.87 -11.17
C LEU A 82 2.11 6.42 -10.28
N ALA A 83 3.36 6.32 -10.70
CA ALA A 83 4.51 6.81 -9.92
C ALA A 83 4.52 8.33 -9.73
N GLY A 84 3.94 9.07 -10.69
CA GLY A 84 3.85 10.53 -10.65
C GLY A 84 3.23 11.12 -9.38
N VAL A 85 2.38 10.37 -8.65
CA VAL A 85 1.80 10.82 -7.36
C VAL A 85 2.85 11.23 -6.34
N SER A 86 4.05 10.61 -6.39
CA SER A 86 5.16 10.91 -5.47
C SER A 86 5.68 12.34 -5.65
N TYR A 87 5.58 12.87 -6.85
CA TYR A 87 6.05 14.22 -7.25
C TYR A 87 4.92 15.24 -7.25
N TYR A 88 3.74 14.85 -7.76
CA TYR A 88 2.53 15.68 -7.73
C TYR A 88 2.26 16.26 -6.34
N LYS A 89 2.36 15.44 -5.28
CA LYS A 89 2.08 15.87 -3.91
C LYS A 89 2.93 17.05 -3.44
N THR A 90 4.12 17.27 -4.03
CA THR A 90 5.07 18.30 -3.56
C THR A 90 4.46 19.71 -3.55
N LEU A 91 3.62 20.01 -4.53
CA LEU A 91 2.91 21.28 -4.67
C LEU A 91 1.41 21.13 -4.85
N ALA A 92 0.91 19.93 -5.07
CA ALA A 92 -0.51 19.56 -5.23
C ALA A 92 -1.28 20.52 -6.18
N PRO A 93 -0.87 20.66 -7.46
CA PRO A 93 -1.57 21.51 -8.41
C PRO A 93 -2.98 21.00 -8.74
N ALA A 94 -3.83 21.85 -9.33
CA ALA A 94 -5.21 21.49 -9.65
C ALA A 94 -5.34 20.60 -10.90
N ARG A 95 -4.30 20.53 -11.75
CA ARG A 95 -4.38 19.81 -13.02
C ARG A 95 -3.17 18.92 -13.28
N LEU A 96 -3.44 17.78 -13.95
CA LEU A 96 -2.45 16.91 -14.57
C LEU A 96 -2.43 17.20 -16.07
N ASP A 97 -1.32 17.70 -16.58
CA ASP A 97 -1.11 17.93 -18.01
C ASP A 97 -0.51 16.68 -18.66
N MET A 98 -1.29 16.07 -19.55
CA MET A 98 -0.95 14.85 -20.29
C MET A 98 -0.65 15.13 -21.76
N SER A 99 -0.10 16.33 -22.07
CA SER A 99 0.26 16.71 -23.44
C SER A 99 1.10 15.65 -24.14
N GLY A 100 0.66 15.23 -25.31
CA GLY A 100 1.32 14.20 -26.12
C GLY A 100 0.98 12.74 -25.74
N MET A 101 0.10 12.52 -24.76
CA MET A 101 -0.38 11.18 -24.41
C MET A 101 -1.74 10.89 -25.02
N LYS A 102 -1.93 9.64 -25.47
CA LYS A 102 -3.24 9.10 -25.88
C LYS A 102 -3.84 8.30 -24.75
N LEU A 103 -5.03 8.71 -24.31
CA LEU A 103 -5.76 8.07 -23.20
C LEU A 103 -7.19 7.77 -23.62
N ARG A 104 -7.70 6.61 -23.24
CA ARG A 104 -9.10 6.26 -23.32
C ARG A 104 -9.88 6.91 -22.15
N ASP A 105 -11.19 7.02 -22.29
CA ASP A 105 -12.07 7.60 -21.25
C ASP A 105 -12.00 6.82 -19.92
N ASP A 106 -11.87 5.49 -19.98
CA ASP A 106 -11.71 4.64 -18.79
C ASP A 106 -10.35 4.84 -18.12
N GLU A 107 -9.28 5.05 -18.90
CA GLU A 107 -7.94 5.36 -18.39
C GLU A 107 -7.92 6.72 -17.68
N VAL A 108 -8.55 7.74 -18.25
CA VAL A 108 -8.68 9.07 -17.64
C VAL A 108 -9.42 8.98 -16.30
N LYS A 109 -10.59 8.32 -16.29
CA LYS A 109 -11.39 8.14 -15.07
C LYS A 109 -10.63 7.42 -13.97
N PHE A 110 -9.96 6.32 -14.31
CA PHE A 110 -9.16 5.57 -13.34
C PHE A 110 -8.00 6.42 -12.79
N LEU A 111 -7.29 7.15 -13.64
CA LEU A 111 -6.16 7.95 -13.24
C LEU A 111 -6.57 9.12 -12.34
N GLU A 112 -7.66 9.85 -12.69
CA GLU A 112 -8.22 10.88 -11.80
C GLU A 112 -8.59 10.30 -10.44
N GLN A 113 -9.29 9.16 -10.42
CA GLN A 113 -9.68 8.49 -9.20
C GLN A 113 -8.47 8.05 -8.37
N TYR A 114 -7.44 7.50 -8.99
CA TYR A 114 -6.21 7.09 -8.32
C TYR A 114 -5.51 8.29 -7.64
N TYR A 115 -5.40 9.43 -8.31
CA TYR A 115 -4.79 10.63 -7.73
C TYR A 115 -5.66 11.22 -6.63
N ARG A 116 -6.95 11.39 -6.86
CA ARG A 116 -7.89 11.97 -5.87
C ARG A 116 -7.98 11.11 -4.60
N GLN A 117 -8.28 9.83 -4.75
CA GLN A 117 -8.50 8.92 -3.63
C GLN A 117 -7.19 8.44 -2.99
N GLY A 118 -6.19 8.12 -3.81
CA GLY A 118 -4.89 7.65 -3.32
C GLY A 118 -4.11 8.71 -2.55
N LEU A 119 -4.34 9.99 -2.82
CA LEU A 119 -3.76 11.12 -2.09
C LEU A 119 -4.73 11.72 -1.05
N GLY A 120 -5.88 11.10 -0.80
CA GLY A 120 -6.90 11.61 0.13
C GLY A 120 -6.37 11.85 1.54
N GLU A 121 -5.61 10.90 2.11
CA GLU A 121 -4.97 11.10 3.41
C GLU A 121 -3.96 12.24 3.39
N PHE A 122 -3.06 12.24 2.39
CA PHE A 122 -2.08 13.31 2.23
C PHE A 122 -2.77 14.68 2.21
N ALA A 123 -3.79 14.82 1.37
CA ALA A 123 -4.50 16.08 1.18
C ALA A 123 -5.22 16.53 2.46
N TYR A 124 -5.93 15.60 3.15
CA TYR A 124 -6.62 15.87 4.41
C TYR A 124 -5.63 16.34 5.49
N ARG A 125 -4.54 15.61 5.69
CA ARG A 125 -3.54 15.96 6.72
C ARG A 125 -2.74 17.21 6.38
N ALA A 126 -2.45 17.44 5.11
CA ALA A 126 -1.78 18.66 4.67
C ALA A 126 -2.65 19.89 4.89
N ASP A 127 -3.96 19.79 4.65
CA ASP A 127 -4.90 20.91 4.89
C ASP A 127 -5.04 21.25 6.38
N LEU A 128 -5.01 20.23 7.27
CA LEU A 128 -4.94 20.43 8.71
C LEU A 128 -3.64 21.10 9.17
N ALA A 129 -2.51 20.75 8.53
CA ALA A 129 -1.20 21.33 8.85
C ALA A 129 -1.02 22.74 8.27
N HIS A 130 -1.75 23.07 7.20
CA HIS A 130 -1.68 24.34 6.47
C HIS A 130 -3.08 24.93 6.23
N PRO A 131 -3.78 25.40 7.31
CA PRO A 131 -5.15 25.86 7.21
C PRO A 131 -5.32 27.02 6.19
N GLY A 132 -6.40 26.93 5.41
CA GLY A 132 -6.75 27.94 4.41
C GLY A 132 -6.00 27.83 3.07
N GLN A 133 -5.15 26.82 2.89
CA GLN A 133 -4.48 26.60 1.59
C GLN A 133 -5.32 25.79 0.60
N GLY A 134 -6.40 25.15 1.04
CA GLY A 134 -7.34 24.42 0.20
C GLY A 134 -6.71 23.23 -0.55
N ILE A 135 -5.73 22.55 0.07
CA ILE A 135 -5.02 21.42 -0.54
C ILE A 135 -5.99 20.27 -0.77
N PHE A 136 -6.86 20.00 0.21
CA PHE A 136 -7.85 18.93 0.12
C PHE A 136 -8.83 19.16 -1.05
N GLN A 137 -9.29 20.39 -1.22
CA GLN A 137 -10.21 20.77 -2.32
C GLN A 137 -9.52 20.65 -3.68
N ARG A 138 -8.24 21.09 -3.80
CA ARG A 138 -7.50 20.94 -5.06
C ARG A 138 -7.27 19.48 -5.44
N VAL A 139 -6.87 18.63 -4.50
CA VAL A 139 -6.67 17.21 -4.76
C VAL A 139 -7.99 16.50 -5.07
N SER A 140 -9.07 16.80 -4.32
CA SER A 140 -10.39 16.21 -4.57
C SER A 140 -11.01 16.67 -5.88
N GLY A 141 -10.72 17.89 -6.32
CA GLY A 141 -11.19 18.49 -7.57
C GLY A 141 -10.19 18.38 -8.74
N LEU A 142 -9.12 17.61 -8.58
CA LEU A 142 -8.09 17.42 -9.62
C LEU A 142 -8.70 17.03 -10.97
N GLU A 143 -8.19 17.62 -12.05
CA GLU A 143 -8.61 17.34 -13.42
C GLU A 143 -7.41 16.94 -14.29
N ILE A 144 -7.67 16.06 -15.28
CA ILE A 144 -6.70 15.72 -16.33
C ILE A 144 -6.98 16.60 -17.54
N SER A 145 -5.93 17.20 -18.09
CA SER A 145 -5.97 18.12 -19.21
C SER A 145 -5.00 17.75 -20.33
N HIS A 146 -5.21 18.31 -21.52
CA HIS A 146 -4.28 18.28 -22.65
C HIS A 146 -3.89 16.86 -23.13
N TYR A 147 -4.79 15.90 -23.11
CA TYR A 147 -4.56 14.57 -23.70
C TYR A 147 -5.27 14.43 -25.06
N GLU A 148 -4.78 13.48 -25.87
CA GLU A 148 -5.50 13.05 -27.07
C GLU A 148 -6.42 11.87 -26.73
N LEU A 149 -7.69 11.95 -27.11
CA LEU A 149 -8.63 10.86 -26.87
C LEU A 149 -8.32 9.67 -27.78
N ASP A 150 -7.98 8.53 -27.15
CA ASP A 150 -7.84 7.25 -27.85
C ASP A 150 -9.23 6.60 -28.03
N LYS A 151 -9.70 6.57 -29.27
CA LYS A 151 -11.02 5.99 -29.63
C LYS A 151 -10.97 4.48 -29.88
N GLN A 152 -9.81 3.82 -29.64
CA GLN A 152 -9.73 2.38 -29.82
C GLN A 152 -10.52 1.66 -28.73
N ASN A 153 -11.53 0.90 -29.15
CA ASN A 153 -12.23 -0.07 -28.29
C ASN A 153 -11.34 -1.30 -28.13
N LEU A 154 -10.38 -1.26 -27.21
CA LEU A 154 -9.62 -2.43 -26.83
C LEU A 154 -10.46 -3.27 -25.87
N SER A 155 -10.89 -4.44 -26.31
CA SER A 155 -11.48 -5.43 -25.42
C SER A 155 -10.36 -6.21 -24.73
N HIS A 156 -10.57 -6.58 -23.46
CA HIS A 156 -9.73 -7.59 -22.82
C HIS A 156 -9.74 -8.83 -23.71
N GLN A 157 -8.60 -9.10 -24.36
CA GLN A 157 -8.43 -10.38 -25.02
C GLN A 157 -8.34 -11.41 -23.89
N SER A 158 -9.19 -12.43 -23.95
CA SER A 158 -9.08 -13.58 -23.05
C SER A 158 -7.62 -14.07 -23.15
N VAL A 159 -6.92 -14.00 -22.01
CA VAL A 159 -5.58 -14.57 -21.91
C VAL A 159 -5.69 -16.01 -22.40
N SER A 160 -4.89 -16.40 -23.39
CA SER A 160 -4.82 -17.80 -23.84
C SER A 160 -4.70 -18.68 -22.62
N PRO A 161 -5.43 -19.79 -22.53
CA PRO A 161 -5.37 -20.65 -21.37
C PRO A 161 -3.94 -21.16 -21.20
N MET A 162 -3.13 -20.47 -20.42
CA MET A 162 -1.87 -21.03 -19.96
C MET A 162 -2.24 -22.26 -19.12
N GLN A 163 -1.70 -23.41 -19.52
CA GLN A 163 -2.02 -24.69 -18.87
C GLN A 163 -1.52 -24.78 -17.43
N GLN A 164 -0.65 -23.88 -16.99
CA GLN A 164 -0.02 -23.91 -15.66
C GLN A 164 -0.04 -22.53 -15.01
N CYS A 165 -0.39 -22.47 -13.72
CA CYS A 165 -0.28 -21.27 -12.91
C CYS A 165 1.20 -21.03 -12.53
N ASP A 166 1.72 -19.84 -12.85
CA ASP A 166 3.08 -19.40 -12.50
C ASP A 166 3.04 -17.94 -12.00
N PRO A 167 2.45 -17.70 -10.81
CA PRO A 167 2.20 -16.36 -10.33
C PRO A 167 3.43 -15.67 -9.73
N LEU A 168 3.47 -14.35 -9.88
CA LEU A 168 4.33 -13.44 -9.14
C LEU A 168 3.56 -12.87 -7.95
N VAL A 169 4.09 -13.00 -6.73
CA VAL A 169 3.46 -12.52 -5.49
C VAL A 169 4.27 -11.37 -4.91
N PRO A 170 3.77 -10.11 -4.95
CA PRO A 170 4.38 -9.01 -4.21
C PRO A 170 4.47 -9.33 -2.72
N PHE A 171 5.68 -9.23 -2.17
CA PHE A 171 6.01 -9.74 -0.85
C PHE A 171 6.57 -8.66 0.06
N GLY A 172 5.88 -8.39 1.17
CA GLY A 172 6.29 -7.45 2.20
C GLY A 172 6.64 -8.07 3.55
N GLY A 173 6.69 -9.42 3.65
CA GLY A 173 7.05 -10.11 4.90
C GLY A 173 5.96 -10.18 5.97
N GLY A 174 4.78 -9.59 5.73
CA GLY A 174 3.64 -9.62 6.65
C GLY A 174 2.75 -10.86 6.50
N ILE A 175 1.75 -10.97 7.41
CA ILE A 175 0.85 -12.13 7.48
C ILE A 175 0.12 -12.41 6.17
N ASP A 176 -0.36 -11.37 5.49
CA ASP A 176 -1.19 -11.49 4.28
C ASP A 176 -0.43 -12.20 3.16
N SER A 177 0.80 -11.76 2.87
CA SER A 177 1.62 -12.36 1.82
C SER A 177 2.04 -13.80 2.15
N LEU A 178 2.31 -14.10 3.42
CA LEU A 178 2.64 -15.45 3.87
C LEU A 178 1.43 -16.39 3.76
N VAL A 179 0.24 -15.92 4.13
CA VAL A 179 -1.01 -16.69 3.95
C VAL A 179 -1.26 -16.95 2.47
N SER A 180 -1.12 -15.94 1.59
CA SER A 180 -1.28 -16.14 0.15
C SER A 180 -0.32 -17.21 -0.40
N ILE A 181 0.94 -17.20 0.05
CA ILE A 181 1.95 -18.20 -0.35
C ILE A 181 1.51 -19.61 0.08
N GLU A 182 1.13 -19.78 1.33
CA GLU A 182 0.74 -21.13 1.84
C GLU A 182 -0.58 -21.62 1.24
N LEU A 183 -1.50 -20.72 0.89
CA LEU A 183 -2.71 -21.08 0.16
C LEU A 183 -2.40 -21.54 -1.28
N LEU A 184 -1.53 -20.82 -1.99
CA LEU A 184 -1.07 -21.22 -3.32
C LEU A 184 -0.37 -22.58 -3.28
N ARG A 185 0.53 -22.81 -2.31
CA ARG A 185 1.20 -24.11 -2.11
C ARG A 185 0.23 -25.24 -1.83
N ALA A 186 -0.77 -24.99 -0.98
CA ALA A 186 -1.79 -25.97 -0.67
C ALA A 186 -2.62 -26.36 -1.92
N ALA A 187 -2.75 -25.46 -2.88
CA ALA A 187 -3.37 -25.72 -4.19
C ALA A 187 -2.41 -26.35 -5.22
N GLY A 188 -1.15 -26.62 -4.85
CA GLY A 188 -0.14 -27.18 -5.74
C GLY A 188 0.53 -26.15 -6.66
N ILE A 189 0.39 -24.86 -6.36
CA ILE A 189 0.97 -23.75 -7.13
C ILE A 189 2.22 -23.24 -6.40
N THR A 190 3.37 -23.18 -7.09
CA THR A 190 4.62 -22.64 -6.55
C THR A 190 4.80 -21.20 -7.05
N PRO A 191 4.59 -20.16 -6.21
CA PRO A 191 4.76 -18.78 -6.63
C PRO A 191 6.22 -18.38 -6.67
N THR A 192 6.50 -17.29 -7.40
CA THR A 192 7.74 -16.50 -7.28
C THR A 192 7.45 -15.25 -6.47
N LEU A 193 8.32 -14.87 -5.53
CA LEU A 193 8.18 -13.65 -4.76
C LEU A 193 8.64 -12.43 -5.57
N PHE A 194 7.96 -11.30 -5.40
CA PHE A 194 8.40 -10.02 -5.93
C PHE A 194 8.71 -9.05 -4.79
N ILE A 195 9.93 -8.54 -4.75
CA ILE A 195 10.42 -7.65 -3.70
C ILE A 195 10.94 -6.37 -4.34
N VAL A 196 10.54 -5.22 -3.80
CA VAL A 196 11.08 -3.91 -4.17
C VAL A 196 12.05 -3.47 -3.10
N ASN A 197 13.34 -3.61 -3.37
CA ASN A 197 14.43 -3.15 -2.51
C ASN A 197 15.70 -3.03 -3.33
N LYS A 198 16.62 -2.14 -2.94
CA LYS A 198 17.96 -2.06 -3.52
C LYS A 198 18.77 -3.30 -3.17
N GLU A 199 19.52 -3.82 -4.13
CA GLU A 199 20.22 -5.10 -3.96
C GLU A 199 21.30 -5.04 -2.87
N ASP A 200 21.99 -3.90 -2.75
CA ASP A 200 23.07 -3.66 -1.81
C ASP A 200 22.61 -3.27 -0.39
N ILE A 201 21.29 -3.12 -0.17
CA ILE A 201 20.71 -2.72 1.11
C ILE A 201 19.94 -3.87 1.74
N ALA A 202 20.44 -4.41 2.84
CA ALA A 202 19.72 -5.43 3.60
C ALA A 202 18.40 -4.87 4.16
N PHE A 203 17.34 -5.65 4.02
CA PHE A 203 16.03 -5.34 4.57
C PHE A 203 15.47 -6.54 5.35
N PRO A 204 15.97 -6.80 6.58
CA PRO A 204 15.65 -8.01 7.34
C PRO A 204 14.15 -8.26 7.53
N ALA A 205 13.35 -7.21 7.65
CA ALA A 205 11.88 -7.30 7.77
C ALA A 205 11.21 -8.01 6.57
N VAL A 206 11.87 -8.02 5.42
CA VAL A 206 11.38 -8.68 4.20
C VAL A 206 12.27 -9.87 3.83
N ASP A 207 13.58 -9.72 3.97
CA ASP A 207 14.54 -10.74 3.53
C ASP A 207 14.46 -12.01 4.38
N ASN A 208 14.32 -11.89 5.73
CA ASN A 208 14.22 -13.05 6.62
C ASN A 208 12.98 -13.92 6.34
N PRO A 209 11.75 -13.35 6.30
CA PRO A 209 10.58 -14.15 5.96
C PRO A 209 10.63 -14.66 4.51
N ALA A 210 11.19 -13.92 3.56
CA ALA A 210 11.37 -14.39 2.17
C ALA A 210 12.28 -15.64 2.14
N ALA A 211 13.43 -15.59 2.81
CA ALA A 211 14.34 -16.74 2.92
C ALA A 211 13.67 -17.95 3.58
N ALA A 212 12.88 -17.73 4.63
CA ALA A 212 12.14 -18.80 5.31
C ALA A 212 11.13 -19.51 4.39
N THR A 213 10.61 -18.84 3.34
CA THR A 213 9.74 -19.50 2.36
C THR A 213 10.49 -20.48 1.46
N GLY A 214 11.78 -20.31 1.22
CA GLY A 214 12.55 -21.09 0.25
C GLY A 214 12.15 -20.89 -1.20
N LEU A 215 11.38 -19.83 -1.52
CA LEU A 215 10.91 -19.53 -2.88
C LEU A 215 11.91 -18.67 -3.66
N SER A 216 11.84 -18.76 -4.99
CA SER A 216 12.57 -17.86 -5.87
C SER A 216 12.07 -16.42 -5.70
N VAL A 217 13.00 -15.46 -5.85
CA VAL A 217 12.72 -14.03 -5.68
C VAL A 217 13.10 -13.28 -6.95
N ILE A 218 12.19 -12.47 -7.45
CA ILE A 218 12.45 -11.41 -8.43
C ILE A 218 12.54 -10.09 -7.66
N ARG A 219 13.66 -9.37 -7.78
CA ARG A 219 13.86 -8.06 -7.15
C ARG A 219 13.81 -6.96 -8.19
N ALA A 220 13.19 -5.83 -7.80
CA ALA A 220 13.27 -4.59 -8.57
C ALA A 220 13.67 -3.47 -7.63
N GLU A 221 14.27 -2.43 -8.18
CA GLU A 221 14.75 -1.28 -7.42
C GLU A 221 14.00 -0.02 -7.82
N ARG A 222 13.88 0.89 -6.86
CA ARG A 222 13.23 2.17 -7.03
C ARG A 222 14.10 3.29 -6.47
N TYR A 223 14.46 4.25 -7.31
CA TYR A 223 15.29 5.40 -6.96
C TYR A 223 14.51 6.69 -7.11
N LEU A 224 14.05 7.22 -5.97
CA LEU A 224 13.35 8.49 -5.91
C LEU A 224 14.29 9.67 -6.21
N ASP A 225 13.75 10.71 -6.83
CA ASP A 225 14.48 11.98 -6.98
C ASP A 225 14.78 12.58 -5.61
N LYS A 226 16.04 12.98 -5.41
CA LYS A 226 16.51 13.53 -4.13
C LYS A 226 15.82 14.84 -3.75
N GLN A 227 15.30 15.59 -4.72
CA GLN A 227 14.58 16.84 -4.48
C GLN A 227 13.39 16.64 -3.54
N LEU A 228 12.73 15.46 -3.53
CA LEU A 228 11.62 15.15 -2.63
C LEU A 228 11.96 15.35 -1.14
N GLY A 229 13.20 15.08 -0.75
CA GLY A 229 13.63 15.18 0.65
C GLY A 229 14.47 16.42 0.96
N THR A 230 14.92 17.19 -0.06
CA THR A 230 15.89 18.27 0.10
C THR A 230 15.38 19.66 -0.27
N THR A 231 14.28 19.75 -1.03
CA THR A 231 13.75 21.06 -1.47
C THR A 231 12.85 21.65 -0.37
N PRO A 232 13.23 22.83 0.17
CA PRO A 232 12.40 23.51 1.17
C PRO A 232 11.04 23.92 0.59
N GLY A 233 9.99 23.73 1.40
CA GLY A 233 8.63 24.11 1.02
C GLY A 233 7.84 23.02 0.28
N PHE A 234 8.46 21.91 -0.12
CA PHE A 234 7.70 20.80 -0.67
C PHE A 234 6.81 20.16 0.41
N LEU A 235 5.55 19.94 0.05
CA LEU A 235 4.63 19.13 0.86
C LEU A 235 5.10 17.68 0.87
N ASN A 236 5.00 17.06 2.04
CA ASN A 236 5.31 15.65 2.20
C ASN A 236 4.17 14.92 2.92
N GLY A 237 4.04 13.62 2.70
CA GLY A 237 2.99 12.82 3.31
C GLY A 237 2.77 11.51 2.57
N HIS A 238 1.68 10.84 2.93
CA HIS A 238 1.30 9.54 2.38
C HIS A 238 1.13 9.58 0.85
N VAL A 239 1.53 8.51 0.18
CA VAL A 239 1.24 8.24 -1.23
C VAL A 239 0.73 6.81 -1.37
N PRO A 240 -0.09 6.50 -2.38
CA PRO A 240 -0.61 5.16 -2.63
C PRO A 240 0.48 4.21 -3.16
N VAL A 241 1.50 3.94 -2.34
CA VAL A 241 2.70 3.20 -2.74
C VAL A 241 2.40 1.79 -3.22
N THR A 242 1.37 1.12 -2.68
CA THR A 242 0.97 -0.21 -3.14
C THR A 242 0.56 -0.19 -4.61
N GLY A 243 -0.07 0.88 -5.11
CA GLY A 243 -0.38 1.04 -6.53
C GLY A 243 0.87 1.11 -7.41
N ILE A 244 1.91 1.81 -6.95
CA ILE A 244 3.21 1.87 -7.65
C ILE A 244 3.88 0.49 -7.66
N ILE A 245 3.90 -0.20 -6.51
CA ILE A 245 4.45 -1.57 -6.39
C ILE A 245 3.67 -2.53 -7.29
N SER A 246 2.34 -2.40 -7.36
CA SER A 246 1.50 -3.18 -8.26
C SER A 246 1.91 -3.00 -9.72
N ALA A 247 2.11 -1.76 -10.16
CA ALA A 247 2.57 -1.49 -11.52
C ALA A 247 3.98 -2.03 -11.79
N MET A 248 4.92 -1.90 -10.82
CA MET A 248 6.24 -2.53 -10.91
C MET A 248 6.13 -4.06 -11.02
N ALA A 249 5.25 -4.68 -10.23
CA ALA A 249 5.03 -6.12 -10.28
C ALA A 249 4.47 -6.58 -11.63
N VAL A 250 3.59 -5.79 -12.25
CA VAL A 250 3.07 -6.08 -13.61
C VAL A 250 4.18 -6.00 -14.65
N VAL A 251 5.09 -5.00 -14.57
CA VAL A 251 6.27 -4.93 -15.44
C VAL A 251 7.16 -6.15 -15.25
N ALA A 252 7.49 -6.49 -13.99
CA ALA A 252 8.34 -7.64 -13.67
C ALA A 252 7.71 -8.97 -14.14
N ALA A 253 6.40 -9.14 -13.92
CA ALA A 253 5.68 -10.33 -14.37
C ALA A 253 5.63 -10.46 -15.89
N ALA A 254 5.41 -9.35 -16.61
CA ALA A 254 5.42 -9.34 -18.07
C ALA A 254 6.81 -9.67 -18.64
N LEU A 255 7.89 -9.11 -18.07
CA LEU A 255 9.27 -9.42 -18.47
C LEU A 255 9.64 -10.88 -18.18
N ALA A 256 9.18 -11.43 -17.05
CA ALA A 256 9.47 -12.79 -16.63
C ALA A 256 8.50 -13.85 -17.22
N GLY A 257 7.52 -13.45 -18.02
CA GLY A 257 6.53 -14.35 -18.62
C GLY A 257 5.60 -15.01 -17.60
N LYS A 258 5.34 -14.37 -16.45
CA LYS A 258 4.43 -14.86 -15.42
C LYS A 258 2.97 -14.71 -15.84
N ASP A 259 2.12 -15.64 -15.42
CA ASP A 259 0.70 -15.65 -15.81
C ASP A 259 -0.17 -14.67 -14.99
N ALA A 260 0.29 -14.35 -13.80
CA ALA A 260 -0.45 -13.47 -12.90
C ALA A 260 0.46 -12.69 -11.93
N VAL A 261 0.00 -11.51 -11.53
CA VAL A 261 0.41 -10.80 -10.31
C VAL A 261 -0.68 -11.05 -9.26
N VAL A 262 -0.35 -11.82 -8.24
CA VAL A 262 -1.27 -12.19 -7.16
C VAL A 262 -1.01 -11.33 -5.94
N MET A 263 -1.88 -10.35 -5.72
CA MET A 263 -1.84 -9.50 -4.54
C MET A 263 -2.40 -10.22 -3.31
N SER A 264 -2.09 -9.69 -2.14
CA SER A 264 -2.56 -10.20 -0.85
C SER A 264 -3.38 -9.15 -0.09
N ASN A 265 -4.19 -8.38 -0.81
CA ASN A 265 -5.03 -7.36 -0.22
C ASN A 265 -6.36 -7.99 0.21
N GLU A 266 -6.75 -7.71 1.42
CA GLU A 266 -7.96 -8.20 2.06
C GLU A 266 -9.20 -7.34 1.76
N TRP A 267 -10.38 -7.84 2.14
CA TRP A 267 -11.66 -7.15 1.96
C TRP A 267 -11.69 -5.79 2.70
N SER A 268 -11.23 -5.76 3.94
CA SER A 268 -11.32 -4.57 4.80
C SER A 268 -10.41 -3.40 4.38
N ALA A 269 -9.46 -3.62 3.46
CA ALA A 269 -8.69 -2.55 2.83
C ALA A 269 -9.57 -1.56 2.04
N SER A 270 -10.81 -1.94 1.71
CA SER A 270 -11.79 -1.05 1.06
C SER A 270 -12.53 -0.13 2.05
N SER A 271 -12.41 -0.35 3.36
CA SER A 271 -13.05 0.46 4.39
C SER A 271 -12.34 1.82 4.56
N PRO A 272 -13.08 2.94 4.59
CA PRO A 272 -12.46 4.25 4.76
C PRO A 272 -11.82 4.38 6.15
N THR A 273 -10.76 5.18 6.24
CA THR A 273 -10.15 5.57 7.51
C THR A 273 -11.00 6.60 8.23
N LEU A 274 -11.56 7.55 7.47
CA LEU A 274 -12.54 8.52 7.96
C LEU A 274 -13.53 8.91 6.86
N VAL A 275 -14.64 9.52 7.27
CA VAL A 275 -15.57 10.21 6.39
C VAL A 275 -15.65 11.67 6.86
N THR A 276 -15.37 12.61 5.97
CA THR A 276 -15.44 14.05 6.27
C THR A 276 -16.89 14.49 6.51
N ALA A 277 -17.08 15.69 7.07
CA ALA A 277 -18.41 16.26 7.30
C ALA A 277 -19.22 16.37 5.99
N ASP A 278 -18.56 16.58 4.86
CA ASP A 278 -19.15 16.68 3.51
C ASP A 278 -19.40 15.29 2.87
N GLY A 279 -19.15 14.20 3.60
CA GLY A 279 -19.38 12.83 3.13
C GLY A 279 -18.25 12.26 2.26
N ILE A 280 -17.11 12.94 2.10
CA ILE A 280 -15.97 12.43 1.34
C ILE A 280 -15.27 11.32 2.14
N ARG A 281 -15.14 10.16 1.51
CA ARG A 281 -14.46 9.00 2.11
C ARG A 281 -12.96 9.13 1.89
N VAL A 282 -12.17 9.09 2.95
CA VAL A 282 -10.71 9.08 2.91
C VAL A 282 -10.21 7.72 3.36
N ASN A 283 -9.54 7.00 2.47
CA ASN A 283 -9.01 5.67 2.73
C ASN A 283 -7.48 5.67 2.67
N HIS A 284 -6.82 5.46 3.81
CA HIS A 284 -5.36 5.28 3.90
C HIS A 284 -4.85 4.17 2.96
N GLN A 285 -5.66 3.13 2.78
CA GLN A 285 -5.30 1.93 2.01
C GLN A 285 -5.91 1.93 0.59
N TYR A 286 -6.27 3.10 0.02
CA TYR A 286 -6.96 3.14 -1.28
C TYR A 286 -6.33 2.24 -2.35
N SER A 287 -5.00 2.25 -2.50
CA SER A 287 -4.30 1.41 -3.49
C SER A 287 -4.30 -0.09 -3.18
N LYS A 288 -4.89 -0.51 -2.05
CA LYS A 288 -5.20 -1.90 -1.72
C LYS A 288 -6.69 -2.22 -1.84
N SER A 289 -7.55 -1.24 -2.09
CA SER A 289 -9.00 -1.41 -2.15
C SER A 289 -9.44 -2.23 -3.37
N GLU A 290 -10.65 -2.76 -3.30
CA GLU A 290 -11.33 -3.40 -4.43
C GLU A 290 -11.50 -2.44 -5.62
N GLU A 291 -11.81 -1.18 -5.33
CA GLU A 291 -11.99 -0.13 -6.33
C GLU A 291 -10.71 0.10 -7.16
N PHE A 292 -9.57 0.20 -6.49
CA PHE A 292 -8.27 0.29 -7.18
C PHE A 292 -7.97 -0.98 -7.97
N GLU A 293 -8.15 -2.17 -7.38
CA GLU A 293 -7.89 -3.45 -8.04
C GLU A 293 -8.67 -3.58 -9.35
N TYR A 294 -9.97 -3.29 -9.30
CA TYR A 294 -10.84 -3.40 -10.46
C TYR A 294 -10.54 -2.34 -11.52
N GLY A 295 -10.31 -1.10 -11.09
CA GLY A 295 -9.94 -0.02 -11.99
C GLY A 295 -8.59 -0.29 -12.68
N PHE A 296 -7.58 -0.71 -11.91
CA PHE A 296 -6.26 -1.00 -12.46
C PHE A 296 -6.29 -2.20 -13.41
N ASN A 297 -6.95 -3.29 -13.03
CA ASN A 297 -7.11 -4.43 -13.93
C ASN A 297 -7.89 -4.04 -15.20
N GLY A 298 -8.89 -3.15 -15.09
CA GLY A 298 -9.68 -2.66 -16.22
C GLY A 298 -8.87 -1.89 -17.27
N VAL A 299 -7.82 -1.20 -16.87
CA VAL A 299 -6.97 -0.41 -17.77
C VAL A 299 -5.74 -1.15 -18.27
N LEU A 300 -5.41 -2.31 -17.70
CA LEU A 300 -4.36 -3.21 -18.16
C LEU A 300 -4.84 -3.99 -19.39
N VAL A 301 -4.77 -3.37 -20.56
CA VAL A 301 -5.28 -3.96 -21.82
C VAL A 301 -4.19 -4.01 -22.87
N ALA A 302 -3.54 -5.18 -22.97
CA ALA A 302 -2.61 -5.53 -24.05
C ALA A 302 -2.46 -7.05 -24.15
N PRO A 303 -2.13 -7.60 -25.33
CA PRO A 303 -1.83 -9.02 -25.46
C PRO A 303 -0.64 -9.43 -24.57
N GLY A 304 -0.77 -10.55 -23.86
CA GLY A 304 0.30 -11.11 -23.03
C GLY A 304 0.49 -10.47 -21.67
N LEU A 305 -0.40 -9.56 -21.23
CA LEU A 305 -0.38 -9.04 -19.88
C LEU A 305 -0.71 -10.15 -18.86
N PRO A 306 -0.02 -10.19 -17.70
CA PRO A 306 -0.41 -11.07 -16.61
C PRO A 306 -1.77 -10.67 -16.03
N ASN A 307 -2.52 -11.63 -15.48
CA ASN A 307 -3.70 -11.29 -14.69
C ASN A 307 -3.28 -10.52 -13.43
N TYR A 308 -4.05 -9.51 -13.04
CA TYR A 308 -3.83 -8.77 -11.82
C TYR A 308 -5.05 -8.91 -10.90
N PHE A 309 -4.90 -9.49 -9.73
CA PHE A 309 -5.98 -9.69 -8.77
C PHE A 309 -5.43 -9.92 -7.36
N SER A 310 -6.28 -9.79 -6.34
CA SER A 310 -5.93 -10.16 -4.97
C SER A 310 -6.58 -11.49 -4.58
N LEU A 311 -5.73 -12.45 -4.14
CA LEU A 311 -6.16 -13.77 -3.68
C LEU A 311 -7.00 -13.68 -2.40
N LEU A 312 -6.68 -12.71 -1.53
CA LEU A 312 -7.32 -12.53 -0.24
C LEU A 312 -8.51 -11.56 -0.27
N ARG A 313 -8.88 -11.02 -1.43
CA ARG A 313 -10.01 -10.09 -1.56
C ARG A 313 -11.33 -10.61 -0.97
N PRO A 314 -11.68 -11.89 -1.07
CA PRO A 314 -12.90 -12.41 -0.46
C PRO A 314 -12.89 -12.36 1.07
N TRP A 315 -11.73 -12.30 1.70
CA TRP A 315 -11.52 -12.61 3.10
C TRP A 315 -11.22 -11.37 3.95
N SER A 316 -11.61 -11.45 5.21
CA SER A 316 -11.32 -10.46 6.24
C SER A 316 -9.94 -10.66 6.85
N GLU A 317 -9.40 -9.64 7.53
CA GLU A 317 -8.17 -9.75 8.34
C GLU A 317 -8.32 -10.83 9.43
N LEU A 318 -9.51 -10.98 10.01
CA LEU A 318 -9.75 -12.00 11.04
C LEU A 318 -9.63 -13.43 10.48
N TRP A 319 -10.18 -13.67 9.28
CA TRP A 319 -10.00 -14.95 8.59
C TRP A 319 -8.52 -15.19 8.23
N ILE A 320 -7.84 -14.17 7.74
CA ILE A 320 -6.40 -14.23 7.39
C ILE A 320 -5.57 -14.57 8.63
N ALA A 321 -5.85 -13.93 9.78
CA ALA A 321 -5.19 -14.24 11.05
C ALA A 321 -5.40 -15.70 11.48
N GLN A 322 -6.60 -16.25 11.28
CA GLN A 322 -6.88 -17.66 11.52
C GLN A 322 -6.06 -18.56 10.58
N GLN A 323 -6.02 -18.26 9.29
CA GLN A 323 -5.21 -19.02 8.32
C GLN A 323 -3.72 -18.94 8.63
N PHE A 324 -3.23 -17.76 9.00
CA PHE A 324 -1.84 -17.55 9.41
C PHE A 324 -1.47 -18.47 10.58
N THR A 325 -2.32 -18.52 11.61
CA THR A 325 -2.11 -19.38 12.76
C THR A 325 -2.10 -20.87 12.38
N ASN A 326 -2.98 -21.29 11.47
CA ASN A 326 -3.13 -22.68 11.09
C ASN A 326 -2.06 -23.18 10.11
N ARG A 327 -1.51 -22.29 9.24
CA ARG A 327 -0.67 -22.69 8.10
C ARG A 327 0.75 -22.14 8.15
N CYS A 328 0.98 -21.05 8.90
CA CYS A 328 2.20 -20.26 8.82
C CYS A 328 3.09 -20.36 10.08
N ALA A 329 2.95 -21.44 10.88
CA ALA A 329 3.71 -21.60 12.12
C ALA A 329 5.24 -21.53 11.92
N ALA A 330 5.74 -21.95 10.76
CA ALA A 330 7.15 -21.89 10.41
C ALA A 330 7.71 -20.44 10.30
N TYR A 331 6.83 -19.44 10.20
CA TYR A 331 7.22 -18.04 10.01
C TYR A 331 7.05 -17.19 11.27
N PHE A 332 6.58 -17.73 12.38
CA PHE A 332 6.30 -16.96 13.60
C PHE A 332 7.51 -16.19 14.14
N ASP A 333 8.72 -16.72 13.92
CA ASP A 333 9.97 -16.08 14.35
C ASP A 333 10.55 -15.11 13.30
N THR A 334 9.97 -15.04 12.09
CA THR A 334 10.54 -14.29 10.97
C THR A 334 9.61 -13.26 10.37
N PHE A 335 8.27 -13.43 10.46
CA PHE A 335 7.32 -12.50 9.88
C PHE A 335 7.36 -11.12 10.55
N TYR A 336 7.10 -10.10 9.75
CA TYR A 336 7.26 -8.74 10.22
C TYR A 336 6.22 -7.80 9.58
N SER A 337 5.57 -6.98 10.40
CA SER A 337 4.59 -5.99 9.95
C SER A 337 4.66 -4.68 10.74
N CYS A 338 5.73 -4.47 11.51
CA CYS A 338 5.90 -3.24 12.29
C CYS A 338 6.25 -2.05 11.39
N ASN A 339 5.46 -0.98 11.44
CA ASN A 339 5.67 0.20 10.59
C ASN A 339 7.04 0.87 10.79
N LYS A 340 7.61 0.78 12.00
CA LYS A 340 8.96 1.31 12.26
C LYS A 340 10.07 0.59 11.49
N ALA A 341 9.81 -0.60 10.94
CA ALA A 341 10.74 -1.29 10.05
C ALA A 341 10.71 -0.76 8.61
N PHE A 342 9.61 -0.10 8.21
CA PHE A 342 9.37 0.33 6.82
C PHE A 342 9.55 1.84 6.60
N ILE A 343 10.14 2.55 7.55
CA ILE A 343 10.44 3.97 7.39
C ILE A 343 11.56 4.19 6.37
N LEU A 344 11.52 5.34 5.66
CA LEU A 344 12.49 5.66 4.61
C LEU A 344 13.92 5.82 5.14
N ASP A 345 14.09 6.35 6.35
CA ASP A 345 15.39 6.49 7.02
C ASP A 345 15.87 5.12 7.51
N GLU A 346 16.75 4.50 6.75
CA GLU A 346 17.27 3.15 6.99
C GLU A 346 17.98 3.02 8.35
N ALA A 347 18.67 4.07 8.80
CA ALA A 347 19.38 4.07 10.08
C ALA A 347 18.43 4.04 11.29
N ARG A 348 17.16 4.41 11.11
CA ARG A 348 16.12 4.44 12.13
C ARG A 348 15.15 3.27 12.07
N ARG A 349 15.34 2.34 11.14
CA ARG A 349 14.50 1.14 11.01
C ARG A 349 14.61 0.26 12.24
N SER A 350 13.48 -0.18 12.75
CA SER A 350 13.42 -1.18 13.82
C SER A 350 13.91 -2.53 13.29
N GLN A 351 14.75 -3.21 14.09
CA GLN A 351 15.25 -4.57 13.79
C GLN A 351 14.32 -5.68 14.31
N GLY A 352 13.25 -5.32 15.01
CA GLY A 352 12.26 -6.23 15.59
C GLY A 352 10.92 -5.51 15.81
N TRP A 353 9.93 -6.21 16.30
CA TRP A 353 8.66 -5.64 16.69
C TRP A 353 8.85 -4.54 17.74
N CYS A 354 8.31 -3.34 17.51
CA CYS A 354 8.49 -2.26 18.49
C CYS A 354 7.55 -2.38 19.70
N GLY A 355 6.49 -3.20 19.60
CA GLY A 355 5.48 -3.40 20.64
C GLY A 355 4.71 -2.14 21.08
N ALA A 356 4.84 -1.01 20.34
CA ALA A 356 4.40 0.29 20.77
C ALA A 356 3.84 1.18 19.63
N CYS A 357 3.38 0.59 18.52
CA CYS A 357 2.69 1.32 17.44
C CYS A 357 1.33 0.69 17.15
N ASP A 358 0.45 1.43 16.46
CA ASP A 358 -0.91 1.00 16.13
C ASP A 358 -0.91 -0.32 15.33
N LYS A 359 0.08 -0.51 14.42
CA LYS A 359 0.19 -1.78 13.68
C LYS A 359 0.58 -2.95 14.59
N CYS A 360 1.45 -2.76 15.59
CA CYS A 360 1.75 -3.81 16.58
C CYS A 360 0.50 -4.15 17.41
N ALA A 361 -0.24 -3.12 17.88
CA ALA A 361 -1.49 -3.31 18.62
C ALA A 361 -2.52 -4.08 17.78
N PHE A 362 -2.67 -3.73 16.49
CA PHE A 362 -3.59 -4.40 15.59
C PHE A 362 -3.21 -5.87 15.34
N ILE A 363 -1.94 -6.15 15.01
CA ILE A 363 -1.48 -7.52 14.73
C ILE A 363 -1.65 -8.42 15.96
N ASP A 364 -1.34 -7.91 17.16
CA ASP A 364 -1.55 -8.65 18.39
C ASP A 364 -3.04 -8.91 18.63
N LEU A 365 -3.89 -7.89 18.49
CA LEU A 365 -5.33 -8.00 18.64
C LEU A 365 -5.93 -9.05 17.69
N ILE A 366 -5.57 -9.01 16.39
CA ILE A 366 -6.18 -9.88 15.38
C ILE A 366 -5.70 -11.33 15.48
N LEU A 367 -4.48 -11.57 15.98
CA LEU A 367 -3.94 -12.91 16.21
C LEU A 367 -4.38 -13.51 17.56
N SER A 368 -4.70 -12.67 18.55
CA SER A 368 -4.99 -13.10 19.92
C SER A 368 -6.20 -14.04 20.08
N PRO A 369 -7.22 -14.08 19.21
CA PRO A 369 -8.24 -15.12 19.22
C PRO A 369 -7.70 -16.53 18.96
N PHE A 370 -6.63 -16.65 18.19
CA PHE A 370 -6.13 -17.90 17.61
C PHE A 370 -4.81 -18.37 18.22
N LEU A 371 -3.95 -17.45 18.68
CA LEU A 371 -2.67 -17.76 19.33
C LEU A 371 -2.78 -17.61 20.85
N SER A 372 -2.03 -18.45 21.57
CA SER A 372 -1.91 -18.32 23.02
C SER A 372 -1.11 -17.07 23.40
N LYS A 373 -1.37 -16.54 24.61
CA LYS A 373 -0.60 -15.47 25.21
C LYS A 373 0.91 -15.73 25.11
N ALA A 374 1.35 -16.92 25.48
CA ALA A 374 2.77 -17.31 25.46
C ALA A 374 3.35 -17.36 24.03
N ALA A 375 2.54 -17.65 23.00
CA ALA A 375 2.97 -17.60 21.61
C ALA A 375 3.12 -16.13 21.14
N LEU A 376 2.20 -15.25 21.50
CA LEU A 376 2.27 -13.82 21.16
C LEU A 376 3.41 -13.12 21.89
N GLU A 377 3.67 -13.43 23.16
CA GLU A 377 4.86 -12.94 23.88
C GLU A 377 6.17 -13.31 23.17
N ARG A 378 6.27 -14.48 22.57
CA ARG A 378 7.43 -14.85 21.73
C ARG A 378 7.50 -14.06 20.45
N VAL A 379 6.38 -13.92 19.72
CA VAL A 379 6.30 -13.12 18.49
C VAL A 379 6.78 -11.69 18.74
N PHE A 380 6.33 -11.06 19.83
CA PHE A 380 6.70 -9.69 20.20
C PHE A 380 7.97 -9.58 21.08
N SER A 381 8.75 -10.65 21.17
CA SER A 381 10.02 -10.68 21.95
C SER A 381 9.82 -10.31 23.43
N GLY A 382 8.72 -10.76 24.03
CA GLY A 382 8.40 -10.62 25.45
C GLY A 382 7.56 -9.39 25.81
N ILE A 383 7.25 -8.51 24.86
CA ILE A 383 6.44 -7.30 25.07
C ILE A 383 5.16 -7.41 24.23
N GLU A 384 4.16 -8.12 24.76
CA GLU A 384 2.87 -8.24 24.07
C GLU A 384 2.09 -6.92 24.14
N PRO A 385 1.67 -6.35 23.00
CA PRO A 385 0.93 -5.07 22.94
C PRO A 385 -0.34 -5.04 23.81
N LEU A 386 -1.12 -6.12 23.90
CA LEU A 386 -2.30 -6.21 24.78
C LEU A 386 -2.01 -6.03 26.27
N GLN A 387 -0.76 -6.14 26.69
CA GLN A 387 -0.30 -5.92 28.06
C GLN A 387 0.33 -4.53 28.26
N ASN A 388 0.46 -3.72 27.19
CA ASN A 388 1.13 -2.43 27.25
C ASN A 388 0.11 -1.31 27.55
N PRO A 389 0.18 -0.65 28.73
CA PRO A 389 -0.76 0.44 29.10
C PRO A 389 -0.65 1.66 28.17
N ASP A 390 0.49 1.88 27.53
CA ASP A 390 0.69 3.02 26.61
C ASP A 390 -0.12 2.86 25.31
N LEU A 391 -0.64 1.66 25.02
CA LEU A 391 -1.40 1.37 23.82
C LEU A 391 -2.93 1.42 24.00
N VAL A 392 -3.43 1.83 25.17
CA VAL A 392 -4.89 1.96 25.40
C VAL A 392 -5.53 2.88 24.37
N SER A 393 -4.89 4.00 24.01
CA SER A 393 -5.40 4.90 22.95
C SER A 393 -5.41 4.26 21.58
N SER A 394 -4.39 3.47 21.23
CA SER A 394 -4.34 2.70 19.97
C SER A 394 -5.50 1.71 19.88
N PHE A 395 -5.75 0.94 20.94
CA PHE A 395 -6.89 0.03 21.00
C PHE A 395 -8.24 0.75 20.93
N ARG A 396 -8.39 1.92 21.57
CA ARG A 396 -9.60 2.75 21.43
C ARG A 396 -9.88 3.11 19.97
N GLY A 397 -8.86 3.57 19.26
CA GLY A 397 -8.95 3.89 17.82
C GLY A 397 -9.30 2.67 16.97
N LEU A 398 -8.63 1.53 17.19
CA LEU A 398 -8.91 0.25 16.50
C LEU A 398 -10.33 -0.25 16.73
N LEU A 399 -10.89 -0.03 17.93
CA LEU A 399 -12.25 -0.41 18.32
C LEU A 399 -13.30 0.64 17.92
N GLY A 400 -12.89 1.76 17.29
CA GLY A 400 -13.79 2.83 16.88
C GLY A 400 -14.54 3.47 18.08
N MET A 401 -13.85 3.66 19.20
CA MET A 401 -14.38 4.31 20.41
C MET A 401 -14.06 5.79 20.46
N ASP A 402 -13.16 6.26 19.62
CA ASP A 402 -12.85 7.66 19.42
C ASP A 402 -13.55 8.16 18.15
N GLU A 403 -13.95 9.42 18.12
CA GLU A 403 -14.84 10.01 17.11
C GLU A 403 -14.43 9.68 15.66
N ASN A 404 -14.92 8.55 15.16
CA ASN A 404 -14.92 8.12 13.74
C ASN A 404 -13.56 8.10 12.98
N ILE A 405 -12.43 8.14 13.67
CA ILE A 405 -11.11 8.09 13.03
C ILE A 405 -10.41 6.77 13.40
N LYS A 406 -10.30 5.90 12.44
CA LYS A 406 -9.42 4.71 12.48
C LYS A 406 -7.95 5.18 12.44
N PRO A 407 -6.98 4.47 13.06
CA PRO A 407 -5.56 4.82 12.90
C PRO A 407 -5.15 4.95 11.42
N TRP A 408 -4.30 5.94 11.12
CA TRP A 408 -3.73 6.14 9.79
C TRP A 408 -2.64 5.11 9.49
N GLU A 409 -3.06 3.85 9.48
CA GLU A 409 -2.20 2.68 9.36
C GLU A 409 -2.92 1.59 8.55
N CYS A 410 -2.12 0.64 8.02
CA CYS A 410 -2.68 -0.55 7.40
C CYS A 410 -3.24 -1.50 8.47
N VAL A 411 -4.45 -1.22 8.94
CA VAL A 411 -5.19 -2.00 9.93
C VAL A 411 -6.57 -2.34 9.39
N GLY A 412 -7.14 -3.45 9.86
CA GLY A 412 -8.43 -3.96 9.42
C GLY A 412 -9.63 -3.06 9.79
N ASP A 413 -10.81 -3.58 9.63
CA ASP A 413 -12.06 -2.88 9.96
C ASP A 413 -12.31 -2.83 11.48
N VAL A 414 -13.02 -1.78 11.92
CA VAL A 414 -13.42 -1.61 13.32
C VAL A 414 -14.27 -2.79 13.81
N GLY A 415 -15.17 -3.31 12.97
CA GLY A 415 -16.00 -4.46 13.28
C GLY A 415 -15.17 -5.70 13.55
N GLU A 416 -14.17 -5.98 12.71
CA GLU A 416 -13.23 -7.10 12.87
C GLU A 416 -12.45 -6.99 14.18
N SER A 417 -11.92 -5.79 14.49
CA SER A 417 -11.20 -5.53 15.74
C SER A 417 -12.08 -5.79 16.98
N ARG A 418 -13.37 -5.41 16.93
CA ARG A 418 -14.35 -5.67 18.02
C ARG A 418 -14.61 -7.17 18.19
N VAL A 419 -14.77 -7.91 17.08
CA VAL A 419 -14.96 -9.37 17.13
C VAL A 419 -13.70 -10.04 17.65
N ALA A 420 -12.50 -9.65 17.18
CA ALA A 420 -11.24 -10.16 17.70
C ALA A 420 -11.10 -9.96 19.22
N MET A 421 -11.42 -8.77 19.73
CA MET A 421 -11.39 -8.45 21.17
C MET A 421 -12.30 -9.37 21.98
N ARG A 422 -13.53 -9.63 21.49
CA ARG A 422 -14.49 -10.53 22.19
C ARG A 422 -14.04 -11.98 22.13
N LEU A 423 -13.55 -12.47 20.97
CA LEU A 423 -13.05 -13.84 20.84
C LEU A 423 -11.84 -14.06 21.76
N MET A 424 -10.89 -13.12 21.78
CA MET A 424 -9.73 -13.14 22.65
C MET A 424 -10.14 -13.23 24.13
N SER A 425 -11.09 -12.41 24.58
CA SER A 425 -11.53 -12.38 25.98
C SER A 425 -12.17 -13.70 26.47
N ARG A 426 -12.67 -14.54 25.55
CA ARG A 426 -13.25 -15.85 25.87
C ARG A 426 -12.18 -16.94 26.09
N ARG A 427 -10.94 -16.67 25.74
CA ARG A 427 -9.83 -17.62 25.93
C ARG A 427 -9.48 -17.82 27.40
N GLU A 428 -9.15 -19.04 27.79
CA GLU A 428 -8.80 -19.37 29.16
C GLU A 428 -7.54 -18.64 29.64
N ASP A 429 -6.53 -18.58 28.78
CA ASP A 429 -5.25 -17.91 29.05
C ASP A 429 -5.33 -16.38 29.16
N ARG A 430 -6.52 -15.80 28.90
CA ARG A 430 -6.82 -14.34 29.01
C ARG A 430 -7.77 -13.99 30.15
N ARG A 431 -8.53 -14.96 30.66
CA ARG A 431 -9.58 -14.70 31.66
C ARG A 431 -9.04 -14.20 33.00
N HIS A 432 -7.87 -14.65 33.41
CA HIS A 432 -7.29 -14.39 34.73
C HIS A 432 -6.07 -13.47 34.69
N GLY A 433 -5.86 -12.73 33.64
CA GLY A 433 -4.73 -11.83 33.42
C GLY A 433 -4.22 -11.86 31.99
N GLY A 434 -3.15 -11.11 31.70
CA GLY A 434 -2.55 -11.09 30.36
C GLY A 434 -3.19 -10.07 29.41
N ILE A 435 -3.99 -9.17 29.95
CA ILE A 435 -4.51 -7.97 29.27
C ILE A 435 -4.31 -6.80 30.23
N ASP A 436 -3.83 -5.67 29.75
CA ASP A 436 -3.74 -4.44 30.54
C ASP A 436 -5.15 -4.05 31.07
N PRO A 437 -5.27 -3.55 32.33
CA PRO A 437 -6.56 -3.15 32.89
C PRO A 437 -7.30 -2.08 32.09
N GLY A 438 -6.59 -1.11 31.50
CA GLY A 438 -7.16 -0.08 30.63
C GLY A 438 -7.73 -0.68 29.34
N VAL A 439 -6.97 -1.58 28.68
CA VAL A 439 -7.43 -2.32 27.50
C VAL A 439 -8.63 -3.21 27.84
N LYS A 440 -8.61 -3.88 28.99
CA LYS A 440 -9.75 -4.68 29.47
C LYS A 440 -10.99 -3.84 29.70
N GLY A 441 -10.84 -2.63 30.24
CA GLY A 441 -11.95 -1.67 30.40
C GLY A 441 -12.62 -1.26 29.08
N LEU A 442 -11.90 -1.29 27.96
CA LEU A 442 -12.48 -1.06 26.64
C LEU A 442 -13.45 -2.19 26.24
N LEU A 443 -13.11 -3.44 26.56
CA LEU A 443 -13.98 -4.60 26.27
C LEU A 443 -15.36 -4.44 26.92
N ASP A 444 -15.42 -3.98 28.17
CA ASP A 444 -16.66 -3.80 28.92
C ASP A 444 -17.58 -2.74 28.30
N ASN A 445 -17.00 -1.81 27.55
CA ASN A 445 -17.70 -0.71 26.88
C ASN A 445 -17.94 -0.95 25.38
N LEU A 446 -17.62 -2.13 24.85
CA LEU A 446 -17.90 -2.43 23.43
C LEU A 446 -19.40 -2.40 23.13
N PRO A 447 -19.82 -1.84 21.98
CA PRO A 447 -21.21 -1.86 21.55
C PRO A 447 -21.79 -3.28 21.55
N LYS A 448 -22.96 -3.45 22.19
CA LYS A 448 -23.70 -4.73 22.19
C LYS A 448 -24.48 -4.85 20.88
N GLY A 449 -24.50 -6.03 20.30
CA GLY A 449 -25.24 -6.31 19.06
C GLY A 449 -24.82 -7.65 18.44
N PRO A 450 -25.47 -8.06 17.35
CA PRO A 450 -25.04 -9.23 16.61
C PRO A 450 -23.61 -9.01 16.09
N GLU A 451 -22.77 -10.04 16.22
CA GLU A 451 -21.42 -10.01 15.66
C GLU A 451 -21.52 -10.32 14.16
N PRO A 452 -20.95 -9.47 13.28
CA PRO A 452 -20.83 -9.82 11.87
C PRO A 452 -20.00 -11.10 11.70
N ASP A 453 -20.36 -11.90 10.71
CA ASP A 453 -19.56 -13.07 10.34
C ASP A 453 -18.43 -12.63 9.40
N PHE A 454 -17.22 -12.56 9.95
CA PHE A 454 -16.00 -12.23 9.21
C PHE A 454 -15.28 -13.47 8.65
N LEU A 455 -15.84 -14.68 8.82
CA LEU A 455 -15.25 -15.91 8.32
C LEU A 455 -15.87 -16.37 6.98
N THR A 456 -16.97 -15.75 6.57
CA THR A 456 -17.63 -15.99 5.28
C THR A 456 -16.99 -15.12 4.18
N PRO A 457 -16.77 -15.69 2.96
CA PRO A 457 -16.17 -14.93 1.87
C PRO A 457 -17.11 -13.86 1.31
N ASN A 458 -16.52 -12.73 0.89
CA ASN A 458 -17.18 -11.65 0.17
C ASN A 458 -17.05 -11.81 -1.36
N GLY A 459 -17.56 -10.82 -2.11
CA GLY A 459 -17.41 -10.77 -3.54
C GLY A 459 -15.94 -10.71 -3.99
N HIS A 460 -15.61 -11.29 -5.16
CA HIS A 460 -14.25 -11.36 -5.68
C HIS A 460 -14.21 -11.43 -7.20
N ARG A 461 -13.00 -11.21 -7.78
CA ARG A 461 -12.66 -11.47 -9.19
C ARG A 461 -11.45 -12.38 -9.33
N VAL A 462 -11.27 -13.28 -8.39
CA VAL A 462 -10.23 -14.32 -8.46
C VAL A 462 -10.48 -15.18 -9.70
N PRO A 463 -9.51 -15.34 -10.61
CA PRO A 463 -9.67 -16.18 -11.79
C PRO A 463 -9.95 -17.64 -11.42
N GLU A 464 -10.78 -18.32 -12.23
CA GLU A 464 -11.24 -19.70 -11.98
C GLU A 464 -10.12 -20.65 -11.58
N ARG A 465 -8.99 -20.63 -12.28
CA ARG A 465 -7.81 -21.47 -12.00
C ARG A 465 -7.13 -21.22 -10.64
N TYR A 466 -7.50 -20.14 -9.94
CA TYR A 466 -7.00 -19.77 -8.61
C TYR A 466 -8.05 -19.92 -7.51
N LEU A 467 -9.29 -20.32 -7.81
CA LEU A 467 -10.38 -20.43 -6.83
C LEU A 467 -10.03 -21.40 -5.70
N ARG A 468 -9.43 -22.55 -6.04
CA ARG A 468 -8.97 -23.51 -5.03
C ARG A 468 -7.93 -22.89 -4.08
N ALA A 469 -6.98 -22.11 -4.60
CA ALA A 469 -6.02 -21.41 -3.76
C ALA A 469 -6.68 -20.33 -2.88
N ALA A 470 -7.76 -19.72 -3.36
CA ALA A 470 -8.51 -18.72 -2.58
C ALA A 470 -9.49 -19.36 -1.58
N CYS A 471 -9.56 -20.70 -1.45
CA CYS A 471 -10.52 -21.42 -0.60
C CYS A 471 -11.99 -21.11 -0.97
N LEU A 472 -12.31 -21.06 -2.26
CA LEU A 472 -13.63 -20.71 -2.81
C LEU A 472 -14.28 -21.86 -3.59
N GLU A 473 -13.65 -23.05 -3.63
CA GLU A 473 -14.20 -24.29 -4.19
C GLU A 473 -14.86 -25.14 -3.10
#